data_076adcfa83e5619de1f28b57e22471c0
#
_entry.id   076adcfa83e5619de1f28b57e22471c0
#
_cell.length_a   1.000
_cell.length_b   1.000
_cell.length_c   1.000
_cell.angle_alpha   90.00
_cell.angle_beta   90.00
_cell.angle_gamma   90.00
#
_symmetry.space_group_name_H-M   'P 1'
#
loop_
_entity.id
_entity.type
_entity.pdbx_description
1 polymer ?
#
loop_
_entity_poly.entity_id
_entity_poly.type
_entity_poly.pdbx_seq_one_letter_code
_entity_poly.pdbx_strand_id
1 'polypeptide(L)'
;MKPHANHQLLIMLVLAIITLVAVACNSGNQRPQSASSSSFPATPATTASPSSSMGDMSTGHFMRNSPNAAIAPYDLQFIDTMSEHHRSAIQMAKIAEAKAQHAELKALARNIVDSQQRELEQMKTWRDKWYPGKPEAINMDLPGMMESVMDMGKLNSATGAQFDLTFIAMMTSHHSGAVAMAKDAEARAEHPEIKQLARQIVNAQQKEIEQMNKWKAAWVGN
;
A
#
# COMPACT_ATOMS: atom_id res chain seq x y z
N MET A 1 38.61 42.60 -20.96
CA MET A 1 38.28 42.81 -19.53
C MET A 1 36.82 42.41 -19.30
N LYS A 2 36.56 41.30 -18.64
CA LYS A 2 35.22 40.85 -18.21
C LYS A 2 35.32 40.62 -16.70
N PRO A 3 34.39 41.11 -15.90
CA PRO A 3 34.35 40.82 -14.48
C PRO A 3 33.65 39.46 -14.20
N HIS A 4 34.28 38.67 -13.37
CA HIS A 4 33.75 37.46 -12.79
C HIS A 4 32.73 37.81 -11.69
N ALA A 5 31.50 37.30 -11.78
CA ALA A 5 30.53 37.36 -10.72
C ALA A 5 30.61 36.08 -9.90
N ASN A 6 31.06 36.20 -8.65
CA ASN A 6 31.02 35.15 -7.64
C ASN A 6 29.57 34.97 -7.13
N HIS A 7 28.98 33.79 -7.32
CA HIS A 7 27.80 33.40 -6.60
C HIS A 7 28.17 32.70 -5.31
N GLN A 8 28.07 33.41 -4.23
CA GLN A 8 28.21 32.89 -2.87
C GLN A 8 26.97 32.00 -2.53
N LEU A 9 27.30 30.82 -2.09
CA LEU A 9 26.39 29.77 -1.62
C LEU A 9 25.74 30.19 -0.29
N LEU A 10 24.44 30.44 -0.27
CA LEU A 10 23.69 30.72 0.94
C LEU A 10 23.19 29.41 1.55
N ILE A 11 23.95 28.88 2.51
CA ILE A 11 23.56 27.73 3.33
C ILE A 11 22.65 28.23 4.44
N MET A 12 21.35 27.96 4.37
CA MET A 12 20.41 28.17 5.46
C MET A 12 20.43 26.98 6.39
N LEU A 13 21.04 27.20 7.55
CA LEU A 13 21.04 26.28 8.71
C LEU A 13 19.69 26.39 9.44
N VAL A 14 18.85 25.38 9.35
CA VAL A 14 17.65 25.29 10.19
C VAL A 14 17.98 24.47 11.43
N LEU A 15 18.12 25.17 12.57
CA LEU A 15 18.22 24.55 13.89
C LEU A 15 16.83 24.04 14.31
N ALA A 16 16.70 22.73 14.48
CA ALA A 16 15.54 22.12 15.14
C ALA A 16 15.79 22.12 16.65
N ILE A 17 14.94 22.84 17.37
CA ILE A 17 14.89 22.85 18.85
C ILE A 17 14.09 21.63 19.30
N ILE A 18 14.77 20.66 19.92
CA ILE A 18 14.16 19.51 20.59
C ILE A 18 13.84 19.93 22.03
N THR A 19 12.58 20.12 22.38
CA THR A 19 12.12 20.27 23.76
C THR A 19 11.82 18.90 24.35
N LEU A 20 12.65 18.49 25.30
CA LEU A 20 12.50 17.29 26.12
C LEU A 20 11.48 17.57 27.25
N VAL A 21 10.34 16.89 27.24
CA VAL A 21 9.40 16.89 28.38
C VAL A 21 9.58 15.57 29.13
N ALA A 22 10.17 15.68 30.33
CA ALA A 22 10.23 14.58 31.28
C ALA A 22 8.92 14.55 32.09
N VAL A 23 8.21 13.43 32.07
CA VAL A 23 7.10 13.16 33.01
C VAL A 23 7.53 12.08 33.98
N ALA A 24 7.49 12.46 35.27
CA ALA A 24 7.91 11.64 36.38
C ALA A 24 6.90 10.52 36.71
N CYS A 25 7.45 9.37 37.06
CA CYS A 25 6.74 8.23 37.64
C CYS A 25 6.15 8.59 39.01
N ASN A 26 4.91 8.20 39.27
CA ASN A 26 4.44 8.02 40.64
C ASN A 26 3.85 6.62 40.81
N SER A 27 4.49 5.82 41.67
CA SER A 27 4.09 4.50 42.10
C SER A 27 3.05 4.61 43.20
N GLY A 28 1.92 3.95 43.06
CA GLY A 28 0.92 3.81 44.11
C GLY A 28 0.35 2.40 44.12
N ASN A 29 0.92 1.59 45.02
CA ASN A 29 0.51 0.23 45.39
C ASN A 29 -0.69 0.29 46.33
N GLN A 30 -1.80 -0.41 46.03
CA GLN A 30 -2.67 -0.99 47.07
C GLN A 30 -3.62 -2.05 46.51
N ARG A 31 -3.48 -3.25 47.04
CA ARG A 31 -4.48 -4.32 47.05
C ARG A 31 -5.25 -4.24 48.38
N PRO A 32 -6.57 -4.54 48.42
CA PRO A 32 -6.95 -5.68 49.25
C PRO A 32 -7.96 -6.64 48.60
N GLN A 33 -7.95 -7.84 49.17
CA GLN A 33 -8.81 -9.00 48.94
C GLN A 33 -10.24 -8.75 49.48
N SER A 34 -11.24 -9.45 48.92
CA SER A 34 -12.06 -10.45 49.62
C SER A 34 -13.29 -10.85 48.84
N ALA A 35 -13.40 -12.11 48.66
CA ALA A 35 -14.46 -13.05 48.41
C ALA A 35 -15.94 -12.59 48.63
N SER A 36 -16.82 -13.02 47.73
CA SER A 36 -18.07 -13.71 48.09
C SER A 36 -18.66 -14.41 46.87
N SER A 37 -18.86 -15.69 47.02
CA SER A 37 -19.56 -16.63 46.15
C SER A 37 -21.08 -16.37 46.17
N SER A 38 -21.71 -16.32 45.00
CA SER A 38 -23.12 -16.68 44.83
C SER A 38 -23.35 -17.36 43.48
N SER A 39 -23.71 -18.63 43.57
CA SER A 39 -24.14 -19.51 42.53
C SER A 39 -25.52 -19.17 41.99
N PHE A 40 -25.71 -18.99 40.68
CA PHE A 40 -27.00 -19.14 40.00
C PHE A 40 -26.86 -19.99 38.73
N PRO A 41 -27.92 -20.71 38.29
CA PRO A 41 -27.83 -21.89 37.45
C PRO A 41 -27.71 -21.56 35.96
N ALA A 42 -27.01 -22.46 35.25
CA ALA A 42 -26.76 -22.43 33.83
C ALA A 42 -28.04 -22.66 33.01
N THR A 43 -28.32 -21.76 32.08
CA THR A 43 -29.14 -22.04 30.88
C THR A 43 -28.21 -22.10 29.69
N PRO A 44 -28.33 -23.07 28.76
CA PRO A 44 -27.45 -23.16 27.60
C PRO A 44 -27.92 -22.17 26.55
N ALA A 45 -27.22 -21.07 26.42
CA ALA A 45 -27.33 -20.21 25.25
C ALA A 45 -26.30 -20.70 24.20
N THR A 46 -26.85 -21.19 23.10
CA THR A 46 -26.09 -21.50 21.87
C THR A 46 -25.52 -20.19 21.32
N THR A 47 -24.31 -19.86 21.68
CA THR A 47 -23.55 -18.80 21.02
C THR A 47 -22.80 -19.39 19.85
N ALA A 48 -23.32 -19.20 18.65
CA ALA A 48 -22.53 -19.28 17.45
C ALA A 48 -21.44 -18.21 17.51
N SER A 49 -20.22 -18.60 17.85
CA SER A 49 -19.01 -17.81 17.61
C SER A 49 -18.88 -17.59 16.11
N PRO A 50 -18.69 -16.36 15.62
CA PRO A 50 -18.19 -16.20 14.28
C PRO A 50 -16.74 -16.71 14.29
N SER A 51 -16.54 -17.91 13.76
CA SER A 51 -15.23 -18.42 13.39
C SER A 51 -14.63 -17.42 12.40
N SER A 52 -13.67 -16.61 12.86
CA SER A 52 -12.78 -15.90 11.97
C SER A 52 -11.97 -16.95 11.23
N SER A 53 -12.52 -17.42 10.13
CA SER A 53 -11.80 -18.19 9.13
C SER A 53 -10.60 -17.35 8.71
N MET A 54 -9.42 -17.69 9.20
CA MET A 54 -8.17 -17.35 8.53
C MET A 54 -8.27 -18.01 7.16
N GLY A 55 -8.69 -17.22 6.15
CA GLY A 55 -8.81 -17.68 4.78
C GLY A 55 -7.48 -18.23 4.32
N ASP A 56 -7.53 -19.42 3.82
CA ASP A 56 -6.50 -20.11 3.07
C ASP A 56 -5.89 -19.16 2.02
N MET A 57 -4.65 -18.69 2.26
CA MET A 57 -3.88 -17.83 1.35
C MET A 57 -3.37 -18.58 0.10
N SER A 58 -3.85 -19.79 -0.15
CA SER A 58 -3.37 -20.67 -1.24
C SER A 58 -4.14 -20.54 -2.55
N THR A 59 -5.32 -19.90 -2.57
CA THR A 59 -6.06 -19.68 -3.81
C THR A 59 -5.94 -18.22 -4.20
N GLY A 60 -5.40 -17.94 -5.40
CA GLY A 60 -5.27 -16.60 -5.95
C GLY A 60 -6.53 -15.77 -5.68
N HIS A 61 -6.36 -14.70 -4.94
CA HIS A 61 -7.46 -13.80 -4.60
C HIS A 61 -7.92 -13.14 -5.90
N PHE A 62 -8.94 -13.73 -6.52
CA PHE A 62 -9.56 -13.08 -7.68
C PHE A 62 -10.26 -11.83 -7.17
N MET A 63 -9.67 -10.68 -7.46
CA MET A 63 -10.35 -9.41 -7.23
C MET A 63 -11.71 -9.45 -7.92
N ARG A 64 -12.75 -9.02 -7.22
CA ARG A 64 -14.13 -8.98 -7.72
C ARG A 64 -14.70 -7.60 -7.47
N ASN A 65 -15.62 -7.20 -8.35
CA ASN A 65 -16.44 -6.03 -8.06
C ASN A 65 -17.16 -6.19 -6.73
N SER A 66 -17.07 -5.16 -5.87
CA SER A 66 -17.95 -5.05 -4.72
C SER A 66 -19.40 -4.88 -5.20
N PRO A 67 -20.40 -5.38 -4.47
CA PRO A 67 -21.79 -5.15 -4.83
C PRO A 67 -22.10 -3.65 -4.96
N ASN A 68 -22.68 -3.25 -6.09
CA ASN A 68 -23.01 -1.85 -6.40
C ASN A 68 -21.82 -0.88 -6.48
N ALA A 69 -20.60 -1.37 -6.68
CA ALA A 69 -19.43 -0.51 -6.78
C ALA A 69 -19.58 0.58 -7.84
N ALA A 70 -20.10 0.24 -9.02
CA ALA A 70 -20.22 1.18 -10.14
C ALA A 70 -21.16 2.38 -9.88
N ILE A 71 -22.06 2.30 -8.88
CA ILE A 71 -22.96 3.40 -8.49
C ILE A 71 -22.50 4.13 -7.22
N ALA A 72 -21.42 3.70 -6.60
CA ALA A 72 -20.82 4.41 -5.48
C ALA A 72 -20.17 5.73 -5.94
N PRO A 73 -19.97 6.71 -5.04
CA PRO A 73 -19.17 7.89 -5.38
C PRO A 73 -17.82 7.52 -5.99
N TYR A 74 -17.41 8.23 -7.04
CA TYR A 74 -16.16 7.90 -7.76
C TYR A 74 -14.94 7.86 -6.84
N ASP A 75 -14.83 8.84 -5.93
CA ASP A 75 -13.71 8.92 -5.00
C ASP A 75 -13.63 7.72 -4.06
N LEU A 76 -14.79 7.17 -3.62
CA LEU A 76 -14.84 5.95 -2.84
C LEU A 76 -14.41 4.73 -3.68
N GLN A 77 -14.86 4.65 -4.94
CA GLN A 77 -14.41 3.61 -5.86
C GLN A 77 -12.89 3.64 -6.04
N PHE A 78 -12.32 4.84 -6.29
CA PHE A 78 -10.87 5.00 -6.44
C PHE A 78 -10.12 4.60 -5.17
N ILE A 79 -10.53 5.09 -3.99
CA ILE A 79 -9.89 4.78 -2.71
C ILE A 79 -9.86 3.27 -2.48
N ASP A 80 -11.01 2.59 -2.58
CA ASP A 80 -11.11 1.17 -2.26
C ASP A 80 -10.38 0.31 -3.30
N THR A 81 -10.50 0.64 -4.59
CA THR A 81 -9.86 -0.09 -5.67
C THR A 81 -8.33 0.10 -5.68
N MET A 82 -7.85 1.34 -5.55
CA MET A 82 -6.41 1.62 -5.48
C MET A 82 -5.79 1.03 -4.21
N SER A 83 -6.54 0.99 -3.11
CA SER A 83 -6.07 0.33 -1.88
C SER A 83 -5.84 -1.17 -2.09
N GLU A 84 -6.74 -1.86 -2.78
CA GLU A 84 -6.57 -3.29 -3.10
C GLU A 84 -5.42 -3.50 -4.08
N HIS A 85 -5.30 -2.63 -5.08
CA HIS A 85 -4.17 -2.62 -6.00
C HIS A 85 -2.84 -2.50 -5.25
N HIS A 86 -2.69 -1.57 -4.32
CA HIS A 86 -1.49 -1.39 -3.52
C HIS A 86 -1.17 -2.60 -2.63
N ARG A 87 -2.18 -3.24 -2.03
CA ARG A 87 -1.96 -4.46 -1.24
C ARG A 87 -1.32 -5.56 -2.07
N SER A 88 -1.75 -5.74 -3.32
CA SER A 88 -1.18 -6.76 -4.21
C SER A 88 0.28 -6.44 -4.60
N ALA A 89 0.61 -5.17 -4.89
CA ALA A 89 1.99 -4.75 -5.13
C ALA A 89 2.90 -4.99 -3.92
N ILE A 90 2.43 -4.66 -2.71
CA ILE A 90 3.16 -4.89 -1.47
C ILE A 90 3.43 -6.39 -1.27
N GLN A 91 2.47 -7.26 -1.57
CA GLN A 91 2.69 -8.72 -1.51
C GLN A 91 3.78 -9.17 -2.47
N MET A 92 3.73 -8.74 -3.74
CA MET A 92 4.78 -9.04 -4.71
C MET A 92 6.15 -8.50 -4.27
N ALA A 93 6.20 -7.26 -3.79
CA ALA A 93 7.43 -6.62 -3.36
C ALA A 93 8.07 -7.32 -2.16
N LYS A 94 7.29 -7.77 -1.17
CA LYS A 94 7.80 -8.58 -0.05
C LYS A 94 8.43 -9.91 -0.51
N ILE A 95 7.88 -10.55 -1.54
CA ILE A 95 8.49 -11.74 -2.13
C ILE A 95 9.81 -11.39 -2.81
N ALA A 96 9.86 -10.26 -3.54
CA ALA A 96 11.09 -9.82 -4.19
C ALA A 96 12.18 -9.41 -3.19
N GLU A 97 11.81 -8.78 -2.09
CA GLU A 97 12.76 -8.46 -1.01
C GLU A 97 13.47 -9.72 -0.48
N ALA A 98 12.74 -10.83 -0.36
CA ALA A 98 13.29 -12.10 0.10
C ALA A 98 14.06 -12.85 -1.00
N LYS A 99 13.53 -12.91 -2.24
CA LYS A 99 13.97 -13.84 -3.29
C LYS A 99 14.81 -13.22 -4.39
N ALA A 100 14.72 -11.90 -4.65
CA ALA A 100 15.46 -11.28 -5.74
C ALA A 100 16.98 -11.53 -5.62
N GLN A 101 17.62 -11.73 -6.75
CA GLN A 101 19.05 -11.96 -6.83
C GLN A 101 19.82 -10.62 -6.80
N HIS A 102 19.34 -9.62 -7.55
CA HIS A 102 19.99 -8.31 -7.62
C HIS A 102 19.64 -7.44 -6.40
N ALA A 103 20.68 -6.86 -5.79
CA ALA A 103 20.53 -6.03 -4.59
C ALA A 103 19.69 -4.77 -4.83
N GLU A 104 19.84 -4.17 -6.02
CA GLU A 104 19.07 -3.01 -6.45
C GLU A 104 17.57 -3.32 -6.61
N LEU A 105 17.20 -4.54 -7.04
CA LEU A 105 15.80 -4.96 -7.09
C LEU A 105 15.22 -5.15 -5.69
N LYS A 106 16.01 -5.71 -4.76
CA LYS A 106 15.60 -5.77 -3.33
C LYS A 106 15.40 -4.37 -2.75
N ALA A 107 16.27 -3.41 -3.10
CA ALA A 107 16.13 -2.03 -2.65
C ALA A 107 14.86 -1.37 -3.20
N LEU A 108 14.57 -1.56 -4.50
CA LEU A 108 13.31 -1.09 -5.11
C LEU A 108 12.10 -1.72 -4.43
N ALA A 109 12.13 -3.03 -4.17
CA ALA A 109 11.04 -3.73 -3.51
C ALA A 109 10.72 -3.14 -2.12
N ARG A 110 11.74 -2.85 -1.30
CA ARG A 110 11.54 -2.15 -0.02
C ARG A 110 10.91 -0.77 -0.20
N ASN A 111 11.39 0.01 -1.17
CA ASN A 111 10.85 1.34 -1.45
C ASN A 111 9.37 1.27 -1.86
N ILE A 112 8.98 0.28 -2.68
CA ILE A 112 7.58 0.02 -3.06
C ILE A 112 6.74 -0.28 -1.81
N VAL A 113 7.21 -1.18 -0.93
CA VAL A 113 6.50 -1.50 0.32
C VAL A 113 6.28 -0.24 1.14
N ASP A 114 7.34 0.54 1.38
CA ASP A 114 7.29 1.72 2.25
C ASP A 114 6.42 2.84 1.66
N SER A 115 6.52 3.10 0.36
CA SER A 115 5.73 4.16 -0.28
C SER A 115 4.26 3.80 -0.34
N GLN A 116 3.93 2.61 -0.81
CA GLN A 116 2.54 2.20 -0.97
C GLN A 116 1.83 1.92 0.36
N GLN A 117 2.58 1.56 1.42
CA GLN A 117 2.01 1.49 2.77
C GLN A 117 1.56 2.86 3.27
N ARG A 118 2.36 3.92 3.05
CA ARG A 118 1.96 5.30 3.42
C ARG A 118 0.74 5.76 2.62
N GLU A 119 0.67 5.42 1.34
CA GLU A 119 -0.48 5.76 0.49
C GLU A 119 -1.75 5.03 0.95
N LEU A 120 -1.63 3.75 1.36
CA LEU A 120 -2.74 3.00 1.97
C LEU A 120 -3.26 3.66 3.24
N GLU A 121 -2.38 4.10 4.13
CA GLU A 121 -2.76 4.78 5.38
C GLU A 121 -3.47 6.11 5.08
N GLN A 122 -2.99 6.85 4.09
CA GLN A 122 -3.61 8.10 3.66
C GLN A 122 -5.00 7.85 3.07
N MET A 123 -5.15 6.90 2.15
CA MET A 123 -6.45 6.51 1.58
C MET A 123 -7.41 6.01 2.64
N LYS A 124 -6.94 5.21 3.60
CA LYS A 124 -7.75 4.77 4.73
C LYS A 124 -8.26 5.94 5.56
N THR A 125 -7.41 6.92 5.86
CA THR A 125 -7.79 8.12 6.61
C THR A 125 -8.89 8.89 5.89
N TRP A 126 -8.79 9.05 4.58
CA TRP A 126 -9.82 9.71 3.79
C TRP A 126 -11.12 8.91 3.71
N ARG A 127 -11.02 7.59 3.53
CA ARG A 127 -12.17 6.71 3.53
C ARG A 127 -12.97 6.81 4.83
N ASP A 128 -12.29 6.74 5.97
CA ASP A 128 -12.93 6.83 7.28
C ASP A 128 -13.56 8.20 7.53
N LYS A 129 -12.94 9.27 7.02
CA LYS A 129 -13.41 10.66 7.16
C LYS A 129 -14.59 10.98 6.27
N TRP A 130 -14.54 10.60 4.99
CA TRP A 130 -15.50 11.05 3.98
C TRP A 130 -16.63 10.04 3.76
N TYR A 131 -16.38 8.76 4.01
CA TYR A 131 -17.30 7.67 3.73
C TYR A 131 -17.54 6.75 4.94
N PRO A 132 -17.79 7.28 6.16
CA PRO A 132 -17.97 6.44 7.35
C PRO A 132 -19.17 5.49 7.15
N GLY A 133 -18.97 4.20 7.43
CA GLY A 133 -20.01 3.16 7.33
C GLY A 133 -20.48 2.83 5.92
N LYS A 134 -19.92 3.42 4.87
CA LYS A 134 -20.26 3.02 3.49
C LYS A 134 -19.69 1.62 3.20
N PRO A 135 -20.43 0.77 2.48
CA PRO A 135 -19.90 -0.50 2.00
C PRO A 135 -18.68 -0.28 1.10
N GLU A 136 -17.87 -1.33 0.97
CA GLU A 136 -16.72 -1.34 0.07
C GLU A 136 -17.17 -1.17 -1.39
N ALA A 137 -16.38 -0.42 -2.17
CA ALA A 137 -16.69 -0.08 -3.55
C ALA A 137 -15.53 -0.40 -4.52
N ILE A 138 -14.91 -1.60 -4.38
CA ILE A 138 -13.92 -2.09 -5.34
C ILE A 138 -14.58 -2.22 -6.71
N ASN A 139 -14.08 -1.50 -7.70
CA ASN A 139 -14.58 -1.50 -9.06
C ASN A 139 -13.50 -1.95 -10.04
N MET A 140 -13.63 -3.19 -10.54
CA MET A 140 -12.70 -3.79 -11.51
C MET A 140 -12.78 -3.16 -12.91
N ASP A 141 -13.81 -2.36 -13.18
CA ASP A 141 -13.97 -1.67 -14.45
C ASP A 141 -13.19 -0.33 -14.50
N LEU A 142 -12.56 0.07 -13.39
CA LEU A 142 -11.67 1.23 -13.42
C LEU A 142 -10.46 0.96 -14.34
N PRO A 143 -9.98 1.98 -15.08
CA PRO A 143 -8.86 1.82 -15.99
C PRO A 143 -7.65 1.17 -15.34
N GLY A 144 -7.06 0.18 -15.98
CA GLY A 144 -5.83 -0.47 -15.53
C GLY A 144 -5.99 -1.57 -14.49
N MET A 145 -7.23 -1.83 -14.00
CA MET A 145 -7.42 -2.89 -13.00
C MET A 145 -7.14 -4.29 -13.55
N MET A 146 -7.54 -4.58 -14.79
CA MET A 146 -7.32 -5.90 -15.38
C MET A 146 -5.84 -6.22 -15.59
N GLU A 147 -5.01 -5.22 -15.88
CA GLU A 147 -3.55 -5.34 -16.03
C GLU A 147 -2.86 -5.61 -14.68
N SER A 148 -3.57 -5.42 -13.58
CA SER A 148 -3.06 -5.59 -12.21
C SER A 148 -3.35 -6.97 -11.63
N VAL A 149 -4.11 -7.81 -12.33
CA VAL A 149 -4.37 -9.19 -11.91
C VAL A 149 -3.13 -10.04 -12.16
N MET A 150 -2.46 -10.48 -11.08
CA MET A 150 -1.15 -11.13 -11.13
C MET A 150 -1.23 -12.61 -10.81
N ASP A 151 -0.49 -13.42 -11.59
CA ASP A 151 -0.26 -14.84 -11.27
C ASP A 151 0.83 -14.97 -10.19
N MET A 152 0.42 -14.95 -8.94
CA MET A 152 1.32 -15.13 -7.80
C MET A 152 1.99 -16.50 -7.77
N GLY A 153 1.37 -17.52 -8.36
CA GLY A 153 1.96 -18.86 -8.49
C GLY A 153 3.21 -18.83 -9.37
N LYS A 154 3.13 -18.12 -10.51
CA LYS A 154 4.27 -17.91 -11.39
C LYS A 154 5.42 -17.17 -10.71
N LEU A 155 5.12 -16.12 -9.92
CA LEU A 155 6.14 -15.39 -9.18
C LEU A 155 6.78 -16.28 -8.10
N ASN A 156 5.96 -17.03 -7.36
CA ASN A 156 6.44 -17.88 -6.28
C ASN A 156 7.31 -19.05 -6.77
N SER A 157 7.03 -19.61 -7.94
CA SER A 157 7.80 -20.71 -8.53
C SER A 157 9.12 -20.27 -9.17
N ALA A 158 9.25 -19.00 -9.56
CA ALA A 158 10.46 -18.48 -10.17
C ALA A 158 11.63 -18.39 -9.17
N THR A 159 12.87 -18.58 -9.65
CA THR A 159 14.09 -18.54 -8.83
C THR A 159 15.25 -17.87 -9.60
N GLY A 160 16.25 -17.40 -8.87
CA GLY A 160 17.47 -16.80 -9.45
C GLY A 160 17.16 -15.64 -10.39
N ALA A 161 17.93 -15.52 -11.48
CA ALA A 161 17.74 -14.46 -12.49
C ALA A 161 16.34 -14.49 -13.13
N GLN A 162 15.73 -15.68 -13.26
CA GLN A 162 14.37 -15.81 -13.79
C GLN A 162 13.33 -15.18 -12.85
N PHE A 163 13.56 -15.24 -11.53
CA PHE A 163 12.71 -14.55 -10.57
C PHE A 163 12.72 -13.05 -10.81
N ASP A 164 13.91 -12.45 -10.93
CA ASP A 164 14.05 -11.00 -11.11
C ASP A 164 13.37 -10.52 -12.39
N LEU A 165 13.54 -11.23 -13.50
CA LEU A 165 12.88 -10.91 -14.76
C LEU A 165 11.36 -11.09 -14.69
N THR A 166 10.89 -12.11 -13.98
CA THR A 166 9.45 -12.36 -13.77
C THR A 166 8.84 -11.25 -12.92
N PHE A 167 9.49 -10.89 -11.82
CA PHE A 167 9.06 -9.78 -10.97
C PHE A 167 8.97 -8.47 -11.74
N ILE A 168 10.03 -8.11 -12.49
CA ILE A 168 10.06 -6.89 -13.31
C ILE A 168 8.89 -6.87 -14.30
N ALA A 169 8.67 -7.97 -15.02
CA ALA A 169 7.58 -8.04 -16.00
C ALA A 169 6.21 -7.83 -15.33
N MET A 170 5.96 -8.51 -14.21
CA MET A 170 4.70 -8.44 -13.49
C MET A 170 4.51 -7.05 -12.85
N MET A 171 5.52 -6.53 -12.14
CA MET A 171 5.41 -5.24 -11.47
C MET A 171 5.31 -4.08 -12.45
N THR A 172 5.97 -4.15 -13.60
CA THR A 172 5.83 -3.15 -14.68
C THR A 172 4.38 -3.11 -15.20
N SER A 173 3.76 -4.28 -15.44
CA SER A 173 2.35 -4.36 -15.87
C SER A 173 1.43 -3.79 -14.79
N HIS A 174 1.63 -4.20 -13.54
CA HIS A 174 0.87 -3.76 -12.38
C HIS A 174 0.94 -2.23 -12.21
N HIS A 175 2.13 -1.65 -12.26
CA HIS A 175 2.32 -0.21 -12.17
C HIS A 175 1.69 0.56 -13.33
N SER A 176 1.72 -0.02 -14.53
CA SER A 176 1.03 0.58 -15.69
C SER A 176 -0.48 0.67 -15.45
N GLY A 177 -1.07 -0.33 -14.79
CA GLY A 177 -2.47 -0.29 -14.36
C GLY A 177 -2.74 0.83 -13.35
N ALA A 178 -1.91 0.97 -12.31
CA ALA A 178 -2.05 2.06 -11.35
C ALA A 178 -1.94 3.45 -12.00
N VAL A 179 -1.01 3.61 -12.95
CA VAL A 179 -0.84 4.87 -13.69
C VAL A 179 -2.09 5.20 -14.50
N ALA A 180 -2.72 4.20 -15.13
CA ALA A 180 -3.97 4.40 -15.88
C ALA A 180 -5.11 4.83 -14.93
N MET A 181 -5.30 4.12 -13.81
CA MET A 181 -6.32 4.43 -12.81
C MET A 181 -6.08 5.81 -12.16
N ALA A 182 -4.84 6.15 -11.84
CA ALA A 182 -4.50 7.43 -11.24
C ALA A 182 -4.74 8.61 -12.22
N LYS A 183 -4.44 8.46 -13.52
CA LYS A 183 -4.78 9.48 -14.52
C LYS A 183 -6.28 9.71 -14.66
N ASP A 184 -7.08 8.64 -14.58
CA ASP A 184 -8.54 8.76 -14.56
C ASP A 184 -9.01 9.49 -13.29
N ALA A 185 -8.41 9.20 -12.13
CA ALA A 185 -8.73 9.88 -10.88
C ALA A 185 -8.31 11.36 -10.87
N GLU A 186 -7.19 11.72 -11.50
CA GLU A 186 -6.79 13.12 -11.65
C GLU A 186 -7.86 13.92 -12.40
N ALA A 187 -8.49 13.32 -13.40
CA ALA A 187 -9.55 13.97 -14.17
C ALA A 187 -10.89 14.01 -13.43
N ARG A 188 -11.29 12.90 -12.79
CA ARG A 188 -12.67 12.67 -12.32
C ARG A 188 -12.90 12.88 -10.84
N ALA A 189 -11.89 12.72 -9.98
CA ALA A 189 -12.07 12.82 -8.53
C ALA A 189 -12.65 14.19 -8.13
N GLU A 190 -13.50 14.21 -7.13
CA GLU A 190 -14.08 15.44 -6.58
C GLU A 190 -13.15 16.09 -5.56
N HIS A 191 -12.51 15.27 -4.69
CA HIS A 191 -11.59 15.76 -3.68
C HIS A 191 -10.21 16.11 -4.28
N PRO A 192 -9.72 17.34 -4.08
CA PRO A 192 -8.41 17.76 -4.60
C PRO A 192 -7.25 16.96 -4.02
N GLU A 193 -7.39 16.40 -2.81
CA GLU A 193 -6.42 15.52 -2.17
C GLU A 193 -6.22 14.22 -2.97
N ILE A 194 -7.29 13.64 -3.50
CA ILE A 194 -7.20 12.46 -4.37
C ILE A 194 -6.49 12.82 -5.67
N LYS A 195 -6.81 13.95 -6.29
CA LYS A 195 -6.11 14.42 -7.48
C LYS A 195 -4.61 14.62 -7.24
N GLN A 196 -4.25 15.12 -6.06
CA GLN A 196 -2.84 15.27 -5.67
C GLN A 196 -2.15 13.92 -5.50
N LEU A 197 -2.77 12.97 -4.80
CA LEU A 197 -2.23 11.61 -4.64
C LEU A 197 -2.10 10.92 -6.00
N ALA A 198 -3.10 11.05 -6.87
CA ALA A 198 -3.09 10.50 -8.22
C ALA A 198 -1.86 10.97 -9.03
N ARG A 199 -1.55 12.27 -9.02
CA ARG A 199 -0.32 12.80 -9.64
C ARG A 199 0.95 12.23 -9.02
N GLN A 200 0.99 12.04 -7.70
CA GLN A 200 2.14 11.46 -7.00
C GLN A 200 2.34 10.00 -7.43
N ILE A 201 1.28 9.20 -7.47
CA ILE A 201 1.30 7.81 -7.95
C ILE A 201 1.80 7.75 -9.39
N VAL A 202 1.26 8.57 -10.30
CA VAL A 202 1.73 8.61 -11.70
C VAL A 202 3.23 8.87 -11.77
N ASN A 203 3.71 9.92 -11.08
CA ASN A 203 5.12 10.30 -11.13
C ASN A 203 6.06 9.25 -10.51
N ALA A 204 5.67 8.65 -9.40
CA ALA A 204 6.48 7.64 -8.72
C ALA A 204 6.55 6.35 -9.55
N GLN A 205 5.39 5.81 -9.93
CA GLN A 205 5.33 4.51 -10.59
C GLN A 205 5.85 4.54 -12.03
N GLN A 206 5.75 5.67 -12.76
CA GLN A 206 6.42 5.82 -14.05
C GLN A 206 7.95 5.72 -13.94
N LYS A 207 8.55 6.34 -12.91
CA LYS A 207 10.00 6.23 -12.66
C LYS A 207 10.42 4.80 -12.31
N GLU A 208 9.60 4.10 -11.54
CA GLU A 208 9.86 2.70 -11.19
C GLU A 208 9.75 1.78 -12.43
N ILE A 209 8.76 1.99 -13.30
CA ILE A 209 8.65 1.32 -14.60
C ILE A 209 9.91 1.56 -15.44
N GLU A 210 10.34 2.81 -15.59
CA GLU A 210 11.54 3.14 -16.37
C GLU A 210 12.78 2.46 -15.79
N GLN A 211 12.93 2.44 -14.48
CA GLN A 211 14.07 1.80 -13.82
C GLN A 211 14.05 0.29 -14.03
N MET A 212 12.92 -0.36 -13.84
CA MET A 212 12.74 -1.80 -14.06
C MET A 212 13.03 -2.18 -15.53
N ASN A 213 12.57 -1.38 -16.49
CA ASN A 213 12.84 -1.62 -17.90
C ASN A 213 14.33 -1.48 -18.26
N LYS A 214 15.05 -0.52 -17.66
CA LYS A 214 16.50 -0.40 -17.80
C LYS A 214 17.23 -1.64 -17.29
N TRP A 215 16.86 -2.13 -16.10
CA TRP A 215 17.45 -3.35 -15.56
C TRP A 215 17.13 -4.57 -16.40
N LYS A 216 15.87 -4.72 -16.82
CA LYS A 216 15.48 -5.82 -17.72
C LYS A 216 16.36 -5.86 -18.98
N ALA A 217 16.57 -4.72 -19.61
CA ALA A 217 17.40 -4.65 -20.82
C ALA A 217 18.87 -5.02 -20.53
N ALA A 218 19.39 -4.62 -19.35
CA ALA A 218 20.79 -4.91 -18.97
C ALA A 218 20.96 -6.39 -18.57
N TRP A 219 19.96 -7.03 -17.95
CA TRP A 219 20.11 -8.38 -17.39
C TRP A 219 19.76 -9.52 -18.36
N VAL A 220 19.00 -9.24 -19.44
CA VAL A 220 18.69 -10.24 -20.47
C VAL A 220 19.89 -10.54 -21.39
N GLY A 221 20.89 -9.70 -21.41
CA GLY A 221 22.08 -9.82 -22.27
C GLY A 221 23.33 -10.44 -21.62
N ASN A 222 23.26 -10.86 -20.36
CA ASN A 222 24.38 -11.41 -19.59
C ASN A 222 24.16 -12.86 -19.20
#